data_3416fe32216bfabb95ced487d3c87bbd
#
_entry.id   3416fe32216bfabb95ced487d3c87bbd
#
_cell.length_a   1.000
_cell.length_b   1.000
_cell.length_c   1.000
_cell.angle_alpha   90.00
_cell.angle_beta   90.00
_cell.angle_gamma   90.00
#
_symmetry.space_group_name_H-M   'P 1'
#
loop_
_entity.id
_entity.type
_entity.pdbx_description
1 polymer ?
#
loop_
_entity_poly.entity_id
_entity_poly.type
_entity_poly.pdbx_seq_one_letter_code
_entity_poly.pdbx_strand_id
1 'polypeptide(L)'
;MSPKLDLIYFDVRARAECARMTLAYGGIQYNFTDTQGYFGCDFMTAKTSGKLPWGQLPLLAVDGQLISQSGSINRYVASLVTKPDFIPKNPVKAALADALHETAQDLFRIMPIVNLWTEEK
;
A
#
# COMPACT_ATOMS: atom_id res chain seq x y z
N MET A 1 6.03 -16.56 -13.97
CA MET A 1 5.79 -16.84 -12.53
C MET A 1 5.32 -15.58 -11.82
N SER A 2 4.38 -15.74 -10.90
CA SER A 2 3.91 -14.62 -10.10
C SER A 2 4.96 -14.23 -9.06
N PRO A 3 5.20 -12.93 -8.83
CA PRO A 3 6.13 -12.50 -7.82
C PRO A 3 5.61 -12.83 -6.41
N LYS A 4 6.53 -12.99 -5.47
CA LYS A 4 6.20 -13.06 -4.06
C LYS A 4 5.91 -11.65 -3.56
N LEU A 5 4.74 -11.48 -2.95
CA LEU A 5 4.28 -10.18 -2.45
C LEU A 5 4.16 -10.23 -0.92
N ASP A 6 4.81 -9.30 -0.25
CA ASP A 6 4.67 -9.07 1.19
C ASP A 6 4.21 -7.62 1.39
N LEU A 7 2.98 -7.45 1.85
CA LEU A 7 2.44 -6.13 2.19
C LEU A 7 2.70 -5.86 3.67
N ILE A 8 3.46 -4.83 3.95
CA ILE A 8 3.97 -4.50 5.28
C ILE A 8 3.23 -3.27 5.80
N TYR A 9 2.46 -3.44 6.87
CA TYR A 9 1.69 -2.35 7.46
C TYR A 9 1.36 -2.67 8.92
N PHE A 10 0.70 -1.73 9.58
CA PHE A 10 0.11 -1.96 10.90
C PHE A 10 -1.13 -2.86 10.77
N ASP A 11 -1.58 -3.44 11.90
CA ASP A 11 -2.80 -4.25 11.92
C ASP A 11 -4.04 -3.35 11.94
N VAL A 12 -4.19 -2.57 10.87
CA VAL A 12 -5.32 -1.67 10.61
C VAL A 12 -5.59 -1.60 9.12
N ARG A 13 -6.76 -1.10 8.76
CA ARG A 13 -7.14 -0.96 7.35
C ARG A 13 -6.45 0.23 6.69
N ALA A 14 -6.86 1.43 7.00
CA ALA A 14 -6.29 2.71 6.59
C ALA A 14 -5.64 2.68 5.18
N ARG A 15 -4.38 3.13 5.07
CA ARG A 15 -3.71 3.31 3.77
C ARG A 15 -3.40 2.01 3.02
N ALA A 16 -3.35 0.86 3.70
CA ALA A 16 -3.10 -0.42 3.04
C ALA A 16 -4.37 -1.11 2.53
N GLU A 17 -5.56 -0.62 2.89
CA GLU A 17 -6.80 -1.33 2.59
C GLU A 17 -7.12 -1.34 1.10
N CYS A 18 -6.86 -0.26 0.38
CA CYS A 18 -7.08 -0.22 -1.06
C CYS A 18 -6.27 -1.32 -1.78
N ALA A 19 -5.00 -1.48 -1.42
CA ALA A 19 -4.16 -2.54 -1.98
C ALA A 19 -4.70 -3.93 -1.61
N ARG A 20 -5.11 -4.12 -0.35
CA ARG A 20 -5.67 -5.40 0.11
C ARG A 20 -6.93 -5.78 -0.66
N MET A 21 -7.84 -4.82 -0.83
CA MET A 21 -9.09 -5.04 -1.57
C MET A 21 -8.81 -5.38 -3.04
N THR A 22 -7.86 -4.68 -3.64
CA THR A 22 -7.47 -4.91 -5.04
C THR A 22 -6.85 -6.30 -5.23
N LEU A 23 -5.97 -6.69 -4.32
CA LEU A 23 -5.35 -8.02 -4.34
C LEU A 23 -6.41 -9.12 -4.17
N ALA A 24 -7.34 -8.94 -3.23
CA ALA A 24 -8.44 -9.87 -3.02
C ALA A 24 -9.34 -9.98 -4.27
N TYR A 25 -9.71 -8.85 -4.85
CA TYR A 25 -10.54 -8.82 -6.06
C TYR A 25 -9.86 -9.52 -7.23
N GLY A 26 -8.56 -9.32 -7.39
CA GLY A 26 -7.77 -9.96 -8.44
C GLY A 26 -7.44 -11.43 -8.18
N GLY A 27 -7.74 -11.95 -6.99
CA GLY A 27 -7.37 -13.32 -6.62
C GLY A 27 -5.86 -13.50 -6.52
N ILE A 28 -5.13 -12.45 -6.16
CA ILE A 28 -3.68 -12.43 -6.14
C ILE A 28 -3.19 -12.82 -4.74
N GLN A 29 -2.29 -13.80 -4.68
CA GLN A 29 -1.71 -14.26 -3.43
C GLN A 29 -0.68 -13.27 -2.90
N TYR A 30 -0.75 -12.99 -1.59
CA TYR A 30 0.19 -12.12 -0.91
C TYR A 30 0.23 -12.46 0.58
N ASN A 31 1.31 -12.05 1.25
CA ASN A 31 1.39 -12.10 2.70
C ASN A 31 1.13 -10.70 3.26
N PHE A 32 0.34 -10.63 4.33
CA PHE A 32 0.16 -9.40 5.09
C PHE A 32 0.92 -9.53 6.40
N THR A 33 1.83 -8.60 6.65
CA THR A 33 2.72 -8.65 7.81
C THR A 33 3.01 -7.24 8.33
N ASP A 34 3.66 -7.16 9.48
CA ASP A 34 4.13 -5.89 10.05
C ASP A 34 5.66 -5.81 10.01
N THR A 35 6.23 -4.76 10.60
CA THR A 35 7.67 -4.59 10.66
C THR A 35 8.35 -5.69 11.47
N GLN A 36 7.72 -6.15 12.55
CA GLN A 36 8.26 -7.25 13.33
C GLN A 36 8.33 -8.53 12.51
N GLY A 37 7.28 -8.83 11.75
CA GLY A 37 7.24 -10.03 10.91
C GLY A 37 8.21 -9.99 9.73
N TYR A 38 8.39 -8.82 9.13
CA TYR A 38 9.23 -8.71 7.92
C TYR A 38 10.69 -8.37 8.25
N PHE A 39 10.93 -7.40 9.14
CA PHE A 39 12.28 -6.92 9.46
C PHE A 39 12.83 -7.48 10.77
N GLY A 40 12.01 -8.13 11.58
CA GLY A 40 12.42 -8.66 12.89
C GLY A 40 12.54 -7.60 13.97
N CYS A 41 11.96 -6.42 13.79
CA CYS A 41 11.98 -5.33 14.77
C CYS A 41 10.70 -4.50 14.71
N ASP A 42 10.44 -3.70 15.76
CA ASP A 42 9.28 -2.84 15.82
C ASP A 42 9.37 -1.68 14.80
N PHE A 43 8.26 -0.94 14.64
CA PHE A 43 8.17 0.14 13.67
C PHE A 43 9.20 1.25 13.93
N MET A 44 9.35 1.68 15.17
CA MET A 44 10.28 2.76 15.50
C MET A 44 11.73 2.36 15.25
N THR A 45 12.09 1.14 15.60
CA THR A 45 13.42 0.59 15.31
C THR A 45 13.66 0.47 13.80
N ALA A 46 12.69 -0.04 13.06
CA ALA A 46 12.81 -0.13 11.60
C ALA A 46 12.96 1.26 10.97
N LYS A 47 12.19 2.24 11.46
CA LYS A 47 12.24 3.62 10.98
C LYS A 47 13.59 4.28 11.26
N THR A 48 14.05 4.21 12.50
CA THR A 48 15.29 4.89 12.91
C THR A 48 16.56 4.22 12.38
N SER A 49 16.50 2.91 12.07
CA SER A 49 17.62 2.17 11.50
C SER A 49 17.71 2.25 9.97
N GLY A 50 16.83 3.01 9.33
CA GLY A 50 16.86 3.22 7.89
C GLY A 50 16.31 2.06 7.06
N LYS A 51 15.59 1.11 7.67
CA LYS A 51 15.00 -0.03 6.95
C LYS A 51 13.77 0.36 6.13
N LEU A 52 13.09 1.45 6.48
CA LEU A 52 11.89 1.89 5.80
C LEU A 52 12.23 2.99 4.80
N PRO A 53 12.07 2.76 3.48
CA PRO A 53 12.19 3.83 2.49
C PRO A 53 11.26 5.00 2.86
N TRP A 54 11.80 6.21 2.89
CA TRP A 54 11.09 7.43 3.31
C TRP A 54 10.54 7.38 4.75
N GLY A 55 10.93 6.37 5.54
CA GLY A 55 10.52 6.23 6.95
C GLY A 55 9.04 5.97 7.16
N GLN A 56 8.32 5.43 6.19
CA GLN A 56 6.87 5.31 6.22
C GLN A 56 6.38 3.91 5.84
N LEU A 57 5.16 3.59 6.28
CA LEU A 57 4.36 2.46 5.86
C LEU A 57 3.09 2.98 5.18
N PRO A 58 2.43 2.20 4.29
CA PRO A 58 2.76 0.82 3.95
C PRO A 58 3.98 0.68 3.04
N LEU A 59 4.54 -0.52 3.01
CA LEU A 59 5.51 -0.97 2.03
C LEU A 59 5.01 -2.24 1.37
N LEU A 60 5.33 -2.42 0.10
CA LEU A 60 5.12 -3.67 -0.61
C LEU A 60 6.48 -4.22 -1.04
N ALA A 61 6.83 -5.40 -0.58
CA ALA A 61 8.01 -6.12 -1.07
C ALA A 61 7.59 -7.02 -2.24
N VAL A 62 8.20 -6.80 -3.38
CA VAL A 62 7.99 -7.61 -4.60
C VAL A 62 9.29 -8.38 -4.83
N ASP A 63 9.27 -9.67 -4.55
CA ASP A 63 10.48 -10.50 -4.55
C ASP A 63 11.62 -9.85 -3.76
N GLY A 64 11.28 -9.24 -2.62
CA GLY A 64 12.22 -8.56 -1.74
C GLY A 64 12.53 -7.11 -2.07
N GLN A 65 12.12 -6.61 -3.23
CA GLN A 65 12.30 -5.21 -3.57
C GLN A 65 11.18 -4.36 -2.98
N LEU A 66 11.54 -3.36 -2.17
CA LEU A 66 10.58 -2.55 -1.43
C LEU A 66 10.04 -1.40 -2.30
N ILE A 67 8.72 -1.33 -2.38
CA ILE A 67 7.99 -0.21 -2.98
C ILE A 67 7.32 0.56 -1.84
N SER A 68 7.57 1.86 -1.78
CA SER A 68 6.94 2.75 -0.81
C SER A 68 5.86 3.60 -1.48
N GLN A 69 5.11 4.33 -0.67
CA GLN A 69 3.97 5.19 -1.03
C GLN A 69 2.73 4.38 -1.41
N SER A 70 1.66 4.58 -0.64
CA SER A 70 0.41 3.83 -0.82
C SER A 70 -0.18 4.00 -2.22
N GLY A 71 -0.08 5.18 -2.81
CA GLY A 71 -0.55 5.42 -4.18
C GLY A 71 0.19 4.57 -5.21
N SER A 72 1.52 4.50 -5.10
CA SER A 72 2.34 3.66 -5.99
C SER A 72 2.05 2.18 -5.80
N ILE A 73 1.87 1.74 -4.56
CA ILE A 73 1.51 0.36 -4.24
C ILE A 73 0.15 0.02 -4.87
N ASN A 74 -0.84 0.89 -4.70
CA ASN A 74 -2.18 0.68 -5.24
C ASN A 74 -2.15 0.53 -6.76
N ARG A 75 -1.41 1.40 -7.45
CA ARG A 75 -1.28 1.33 -8.92
C ARG A 75 -0.55 0.07 -9.36
N TYR A 76 0.49 -0.32 -8.63
CA TYR A 76 1.23 -1.54 -8.95
C TYR A 76 0.33 -2.77 -8.82
N VAL A 77 -0.37 -2.95 -7.69
CA VAL A 77 -1.25 -4.11 -7.51
C VAL A 77 -2.41 -4.09 -8.51
N ALA A 78 -2.93 -2.91 -8.87
CA ALA A 78 -3.95 -2.80 -9.91
C ALA A 78 -3.45 -3.34 -11.25
N SER A 79 -2.19 -3.12 -11.59
CA SER A 79 -1.59 -3.61 -12.81
C SER A 79 -1.48 -5.14 -12.87
N LEU A 80 -1.53 -5.81 -11.72
CA LEU A 80 -1.49 -7.27 -11.63
C LEU A 80 -2.85 -7.93 -11.85
N VAL A 81 -3.94 -7.16 -11.78
CA VAL A 81 -5.30 -7.68 -11.95
C VAL A 81 -5.54 -7.99 -13.43
N THR A 82 -5.85 -9.26 -13.71
CA THR A 82 -6.04 -9.74 -15.10
C THR A 82 -7.48 -9.67 -15.57
N LYS A 83 -8.41 -9.24 -14.70
CA LYS A 83 -9.83 -9.12 -15.09
C LYS A 83 -10.00 -8.06 -16.16
N PRO A 84 -10.81 -8.34 -17.22
CA PRO A 84 -11.01 -7.39 -18.30
C PRO A 84 -11.53 -6.03 -17.79
N ASP A 85 -11.00 -4.98 -18.36
CA ASP A 85 -11.45 -3.60 -18.12
C ASP A 85 -11.35 -3.13 -16.66
N PHE A 86 -10.55 -3.82 -15.83
CA PHE A 86 -10.30 -3.36 -14.46
C PHE A 86 -9.65 -1.97 -14.47
N ILE A 87 -8.64 -1.77 -15.31
CA ILE A 87 -8.11 -0.44 -15.60
C ILE A 87 -8.68 0.00 -16.96
N PRO A 88 -9.37 1.16 -17.04
CA PRO A 88 -9.91 1.61 -18.31
C PRO A 88 -8.84 1.74 -19.39
N LYS A 89 -9.13 1.25 -20.60
CA LYS A 89 -8.20 1.36 -21.71
C LYS A 89 -8.20 2.75 -22.33
N ASN A 90 -9.32 3.46 -22.27
CA ASN A 90 -9.42 4.84 -22.74
C ASN A 90 -8.60 5.75 -21.81
N PRO A 91 -7.62 6.51 -22.34
CA PRO A 91 -6.75 7.30 -21.48
C PRO A 91 -7.46 8.35 -20.63
N VAL A 92 -8.53 8.96 -21.15
CA VAL A 92 -9.30 9.95 -20.38
C VAL A 92 -10.03 9.29 -19.23
N LYS A 93 -10.66 8.14 -19.48
CA LYS A 93 -11.36 7.38 -18.43
C LYS A 93 -10.37 6.88 -17.37
N ALA A 94 -9.20 6.43 -17.80
CA ALA A 94 -8.15 6.00 -16.88
C ALA A 94 -7.68 7.17 -16.00
N ALA A 95 -7.50 8.35 -16.58
CA ALA A 95 -7.10 9.55 -15.83
C ALA A 95 -8.18 9.99 -14.84
N LEU A 96 -9.46 9.92 -15.21
CA LEU A 96 -10.56 10.25 -14.31
C LEU A 96 -10.66 9.28 -13.13
N ALA A 97 -10.46 7.98 -13.39
CA ALA A 97 -10.41 6.98 -12.34
C ALA A 97 -9.22 7.23 -11.40
N ASP A 98 -8.05 7.56 -11.96
CA ASP A 98 -6.86 7.88 -11.17
C ASP A 98 -7.05 9.16 -10.34
N ALA A 99 -7.78 10.15 -10.87
CA ALA A 99 -8.11 11.37 -10.12
C ALA A 99 -8.94 11.07 -8.88
N LEU A 100 -9.88 10.13 -8.96
CA LEU A 100 -10.62 9.68 -7.78
C LEU A 100 -9.69 9.02 -6.76
N HIS A 101 -8.77 8.21 -7.22
CA HIS A 101 -7.76 7.58 -6.37
C HIS A 101 -6.88 8.63 -5.68
N GLU A 102 -6.39 9.62 -6.41
CA GLU A 102 -5.58 10.71 -5.86
C GLU A 102 -6.35 11.50 -4.81
N THR A 103 -7.63 11.80 -5.08
CA THR A 103 -8.49 12.51 -4.13
C THR A 103 -8.69 11.70 -2.85
N ALA A 104 -8.89 10.39 -2.98
CA ALA A 104 -9.00 9.50 -1.82
C ALA A 104 -7.70 9.49 -1.00
N GLN A 105 -6.54 9.51 -1.65
CA GLN A 105 -5.25 9.60 -0.95
C GLN A 105 -5.12 10.91 -0.17
N ASP A 106 -5.60 12.01 -0.70
CA ASP A 106 -5.57 13.31 -0.02
C ASP A 106 -6.41 13.31 1.27
N LEU A 107 -7.52 12.56 1.30
CA LEU A 107 -8.35 12.45 2.50
C LEU A 107 -7.59 11.92 3.71
N PHE A 108 -6.65 11.01 3.50
CA PHE A 108 -5.84 10.47 4.60
C PHE A 108 -4.98 11.54 5.28
N ARG A 109 -4.62 12.61 4.58
CA ARG A 109 -3.78 13.68 5.13
C ARG A 109 -4.56 14.58 6.08
N ILE A 110 -5.86 14.71 5.89
CA ILE A 110 -6.71 15.61 6.65
C ILE A 110 -7.58 14.89 7.69
N MET A 111 -7.53 13.57 7.74
CA MET A 111 -8.32 12.81 8.72
C MET A 111 -7.70 12.93 10.10
N PRO A 112 -8.45 13.46 11.10
CA PRO A 112 -7.92 13.67 12.45
C PRO A 112 -7.42 12.38 13.10
N ILE A 113 -8.02 11.24 12.76
CA ILE A 113 -7.67 9.95 13.34
C ILE A 113 -6.22 9.54 13.02
N VAL A 114 -5.69 10.00 11.89
CA VAL A 114 -4.28 9.76 11.54
C VAL A 114 -3.37 10.58 12.44
N ASN A 115 -3.78 11.79 12.78
CA ASN A 115 -3.03 12.69 13.65
C ASN A 115 -3.08 12.24 15.12
N LEU A 116 -4.25 11.77 15.58
CA LEU A 116 -4.40 11.27 16.95
C LEU A 116 -3.45 10.11 17.25
N TRP A 117 -3.15 9.30 16.26
CA TRP A 117 -2.22 8.18 16.44
C TRP A 117 -0.75 8.60 16.52
N THR A 118 -0.42 9.76 16.00
CA THR A 118 0.95 10.29 16.05
C THR A 118 1.21 11.12 17.30
N GLU A 119 0.15 11.60 17.97
CA GLU A 119 0.26 12.46 19.14
C GLU A 119 0.33 11.68 20.47
N GLU A 120 -0.14 10.42 20.49
CA GLU A 120 -0.11 9.58 21.69
C GLU A 120 1.21 8.81 21.90
N LYS A 121 2.24 9.17 21.16
CA LYS A 121 3.56 8.58 21.27
C LYS A 121 4.60 9.66 21.50
#